data_7a5eca2524d60d7bc25aea6b863af012
#
_entry.id   7a5eca2524d60d7bc25aea6b863af012
#
_cell.length_a   1.000
_cell.length_b   1.000
_cell.length_c   1.000
_cell.angle_alpha   90.00
_cell.angle_beta   90.00
_cell.angle_gamma   90.00
#
_symmetry.space_group_name_H-M   'P 1'
#
loop_
_entity.id
_entity.type
_entity.pdbx_description
1 polymer ?
#
loop_
_entity_poly.entity_id
_entity_poly.type
_entity_poly.pdbx_seq_one_letter_code
_entity_poly.pdbx_strand_id
1 'polypeptide(L)'
;MEFGLRRAQGPNGAMMASRAAYIGMAGGTSNTLAGKEFGIPVLGTMAHSWIMSFPTELEAFEAYAKIYPSKAIFLIDTYDTLNSGIINAIKAGAKLVEQGYNFGVRLDSGDIQYLSTEV
;
A
#
# COMPACT_ATOMS: atom_id res chain seq x y z
N MET A 1 5.06 -3.56 -7.81
CA MET A 1 3.78 -4.28 -7.62
C MET A 1 2.73 -3.72 -8.56
N GLU A 2 1.83 -4.55 -9.09
CA GLU A 2 0.76 -4.16 -10.00
C GLU A 2 -0.55 -3.91 -9.22
N PHE A 3 -1.24 -2.78 -9.47
CA PHE A 3 -2.48 -2.33 -8.84
C PHE A 3 -3.57 -1.91 -9.84
N GLY A 4 -3.47 -2.28 -11.11
CA GLY A 4 -4.29 -1.74 -12.19
C GLY A 4 -5.71 -2.32 -12.32
N LEU A 5 -6.05 -3.38 -11.58
CA LEU A 5 -7.31 -4.12 -11.70
C LEU A 5 -8.54 -3.20 -11.81
N ARG A 6 -8.71 -2.23 -10.92
CA ARG A 6 -9.87 -1.34 -10.87
C ARG A 6 -9.98 -0.35 -12.05
N ARG A 7 -8.91 -0.21 -12.83
CA ARG A 7 -8.82 0.71 -13.99
C ARG A 7 -8.73 -0.01 -15.31
N ALA A 8 -8.74 -1.34 -15.30
CA ALA A 8 -8.69 -2.15 -16.51
C ALA A 8 -10.05 -2.17 -17.23
N GLN A 9 -10.00 -2.45 -18.51
CA GLN A 9 -11.18 -2.56 -19.37
C GLN A 9 -11.79 -3.96 -19.27
N GLY A 10 -12.48 -4.20 -18.18
CA GLY A 10 -13.14 -5.46 -17.87
C GLY A 10 -12.24 -6.53 -17.23
N PRO A 11 -12.84 -7.64 -16.77
CA PRO A 11 -12.12 -8.67 -16.01
C PRO A 11 -10.98 -9.31 -16.80
N ASN A 12 -11.21 -9.62 -18.07
CA ASN A 12 -10.18 -10.25 -18.93
C ASN A 12 -8.99 -9.30 -19.16
N GLY A 13 -9.27 -8.01 -19.39
CA GLY A 13 -8.22 -6.98 -19.51
C GLY A 13 -7.39 -6.89 -18.24
N ALA A 14 -8.03 -6.92 -17.08
CA ALA A 14 -7.34 -6.92 -15.78
C ALA A 14 -6.44 -8.15 -15.59
N MET A 15 -6.93 -9.33 -15.94
CA MET A 15 -6.17 -10.58 -15.84
C MET A 15 -4.93 -10.56 -16.73
N MET A 16 -5.09 -10.17 -17.99
CA MET A 16 -3.98 -10.10 -18.94
C MET A 16 -2.97 -9.00 -18.57
N ALA A 17 -3.43 -7.85 -18.09
CA ALA A 17 -2.56 -6.77 -17.62
C ALA A 17 -1.74 -7.19 -16.42
N SER A 18 -2.33 -7.87 -15.44
CA SER A 18 -1.60 -8.40 -14.27
C SER A 18 -0.52 -9.40 -14.69
N ARG A 19 -0.84 -10.29 -15.62
CA ARG A 19 0.12 -11.25 -16.20
C ARG A 19 1.25 -10.54 -16.94
N ALA A 20 0.92 -9.58 -17.81
CA ALA A 20 1.91 -8.81 -18.55
C ALA A 20 2.85 -8.02 -17.63
N ALA A 21 2.30 -7.38 -16.59
CA ALA A 21 3.09 -6.67 -15.60
C ALA A 21 4.07 -7.59 -14.86
N TYR A 22 3.64 -8.81 -14.52
CA TYR A 22 4.51 -9.80 -13.88
C TYR A 22 5.63 -10.27 -14.80
N ILE A 23 5.34 -10.51 -16.08
CA ILE A 23 6.36 -10.80 -17.10
C ILE A 23 7.33 -9.61 -17.24
N GLY A 24 6.81 -8.37 -17.13
CA GLY A 24 7.60 -7.13 -17.09
C GLY A 24 8.29 -6.86 -15.75
N MET A 25 8.51 -7.89 -14.93
CA MET A 25 9.28 -7.84 -13.67
C MET A 25 8.57 -7.14 -12.49
N ALA A 26 7.26 -6.96 -12.52
CA ALA A 26 6.52 -6.58 -11.31
C ALA A 26 6.60 -7.71 -10.29
N GLY A 27 6.98 -7.44 -9.05
CA GLY A 27 7.15 -8.44 -8.00
C GLY A 27 5.86 -9.15 -7.53
N GLY A 28 4.70 -8.72 -8.00
CA GLY A 28 3.39 -9.31 -7.68
C GLY A 28 2.23 -8.42 -8.07
N THR A 29 1.02 -8.87 -7.79
CA THR A 29 -0.22 -8.19 -8.13
C THR A 29 -1.20 -8.12 -6.96
N SER A 30 -2.03 -7.09 -6.92
CA SER A 30 -3.21 -7.01 -6.05
C SER A 30 -4.42 -7.78 -6.59
N ASN A 31 -4.34 -8.28 -7.83
CA ASN A 31 -5.39 -9.08 -8.46
C ASN A 31 -5.32 -10.53 -7.97
N THR A 32 -6.12 -10.86 -6.96
CA THR A 32 -6.11 -12.19 -6.33
C THR A 32 -6.46 -13.31 -7.29
N LEU A 33 -7.35 -13.06 -8.26
CA LEU A 33 -7.71 -14.04 -9.28
C LEU A 33 -6.53 -14.30 -10.23
N ALA A 34 -5.84 -13.25 -10.68
CA ALA A 34 -4.64 -13.42 -11.50
C ALA A 34 -3.52 -14.14 -10.74
N GLY A 35 -3.39 -13.86 -9.44
CA GLY A 35 -2.47 -14.59 -8.57
C GLY A 35 -2.76 -16.09 -8.56
N LYS A 36 -4.03 -16.44 -8.39
CA LYS A 36 -4.49 -17.83 -8.39
C LYS A 36 -4.28 -18.54 -9.73
N GLU A 37 -4.70 -17.91 -10.83
CA GLU A 37 -4.70 -18.53 -12.16
C GLU A 37 -3.30 -18.61 -12.79
N PHE A 38 -2.44 -17.62 -12.53
CA PHE A 38 -1.11 -17.54 -13.17
C PHE A 38 0.06 -17.81 -12.21
N GLY A 39 -0.21 -18.14 -10.95
CA GLY A 39 0.83 -18.35 -9.95
C GLY A 39 1.62 -17.09 -9.59
N ILE A 40 1.02 -15.89 -9.74
CA ILE A 40 1.67 -14.62 -9.44
C ILE A 40 1.57 -14.34 -7.94
N PRO A 41 2.65 -13.91 -7.26
CA PRO A 41 2.58 -13.52 -5.86
C PRO A 41 1.50 -12.44 -5.64
N VAL A 42 0.60 -12.70 -4.67
CA VAL A 42 -0.43 -11.74 -4.29
C VAL A 42 0.13 -10.84 -3.21
N LEU A 43 0.15 -9.55 -3.50
CA LEU A 43 0.68 -8.50 -2.64
C LEU A 43 -0.37 -7.38 -2.50
N GLY A 44 -0.30 -6.64 -1.42
CA GLY A 44 -1.20 -5.50 -1.21
C GLY A 44 -0.74 -4.64 -0.05
N THR A 45 -1.34 -3.47 0.06
CA THR A 45 -1.21 -2.55 1.18
C THR A 45 -2.61 -2.10 1.59
N MET A 46 -2.72 -1.31 2.67
CA MET A 46 -4.01 -0.74 3.05
C MET A 46 -4.57 0.17 1.93
N ALA A 47 -5.89 0.30 1.88
CA ALA A 47 -6.58 1.25 1.01
C ALA A 47 -6.89 2.55 1.75
N HIS A 48 -7.12 3.66 1.00
CA HIS A 48 -7.61 4.92 1.60
C HIS A 48 -8.90 4.72 2.40
N SER A 49 -9.81 3.85 1.91
CA SER A 49 -11.05 3.51 2.62
C SER A 49 -10.82 2.86 4.00
N TRP A 50 -9.74 2.12 4.18
CA TRP A 50 -9.34 1.62 5.50
C TRP A 50 -9.06 2.78 6.45
N ILE A 51 -8.24 3.74 6.03
CA ILE A 51 -7.88 4.90 6.85
C ILE A 51 -9.13 5.72 7.19
N MET A 52 -9.98 5.98 6.20
CA MET A 52 -11.23 6.74 6.37
C MET A 52 -12.28 6.04 7.25
N SER A 53 -12.13 4.74 7.52
CA SER A 53 -13.04 4.00 8.42
C SER A 53 -12.71 4.15 9.91
N PHE A 54 -11.62 4.83 10.25
CA PHE A 54 -11.19 5.10 11.62
C PHE A 54 -11.44 6.57 11.99
N PRO A 55 -11.61 6.88 13.29
CA PRO A 55 -11.74 8.26 13.75
C PRO A 55 -10.51 9.12 13.43
N THR A 56 -9.32 8.55 13.47
CA THR A 56 -8.05 9.21 13.15
C THR A 56 -7.16 8.34 12.28
N GLU A 57 -6.33 9.00 11.48
CA GLU A 57 -5.32 8.33 10.64
C GLU A 57 -4.31 7.51 11.47
N LEU A 58 -3.90 8.04 12.63
CA LEU A 58 -2.99 7.33 13.54
C LEU A 58 -3.59 6.01 14.03
N GLU A 59 -4.85 6.01 14.45
CA GLU A 59 -5.54 4.78 14.88
C GLU A 59 -5.61 3.75 13.76
N ALA A 60 -5.84 4.18 12.52
CA ALA A 60 -5.83 3.30 11.35
C ALA A 60 -4.46 2.65 11.13
N PHE A 61 -3.38 3.42 11.27
CA PHE A 61 -2.01 2.91 11.13
C PHE A 61 -1.63 1.97 12.26
N GLU A 62 -1.96 2.30 13.50
CA GLU A 62 -1.71 1.44 14.66
C GLU A 62 -2.48 0.11 14.57
N ALA A 63 -3.75 0.17 14.16
CA ALA A 63 -4.55 -1.04 13.93
C ALA A 63 -3.95 -1.93 12.84
N TYR A 64 -3.48 -1.34 11.73
CA TYR A 64 -2.83 -2.07 10.66
C TYR A 64 -1.49 -2.68 11.09
N ALA A 65 -0.66 -1.91 11.80
CA ALA A 65 0.61 -2.37 12.34
C ALA A 65 0.46 -3.57 13.28
N LYS A 66 -0.61 -3.58 14.09
CA LYS A 66 -0.93 -4.69 14.99
C LYS A 66 -1.26 -5.98 14.25
N ILE A 67 -1.92 -5.89 13.08
CA ILE A 67 -2.32 -7.06 12.28
C ILE A 67 -1.17 -7.55 11.41
N TYR A 68 -0.38 -6.63 10.85
CA TYR A 68 0.70 -6.93 9.90
C TYR A 68 2.05 -6.32 10.31
N PRO A 69 2.61 -6.67 11.48
CA PRO A 69 3.80 -6.00 12.00
C PRO A 69 5.02 -6.13 11.09
N SER A 70 5.21 -7.29 10.45
CA SER A 70 6.36 -7.54 9.56
C SER A 70 6.19 -7.03 8.13
N LYS A 71 5.03 -6.48 7.78
CA LYS A 71 4.67 -6.04 6.42
C LYS A 71 3.95 -4.69 6.42
N ALA A 72 4.13 -3.89 7.46
CA ALA A 72 3.46 -2.63 7.59
C ALA A 72 3.95 -1.63 6.53
N ILE A 73 3.06 -1.22 5.63
CA ILE A 73 3.27 -0.13 4.67
C ILE A 73 2.11 0.84 4.85
N PHE A 74 2.40 2.03 5.35
CA PHE A 74 1.42 3.05 5.65
C PHE A 74 1.15 3.93 4.42
N LEU A 75 -0.11 4.06 4.04
CA LEU A 75 -0.56 4.91 2.94
C LEU A 75 -0.77 6.32 3.48
N ILE A 76 0.16 7.23 3.19
CA ILE A 76 0.29 8.51 3.89
C ILE A 76 -0.38 9.71 3.19
N ASP A 77 -0.99 9.49 2.04
CA ASP A 77 -1.58 10.55 1.21
C ASP A 77 -3.11 10.61 1.26
N THR A 78 -3.73 10.06 2.32
CA THR A 78 -5.20 10.07 2.48
C THR A 78 -5.72 11.49 2.72
N TYR A 79 -5.05 12.27 3.55
CA TYR A 79 -5.46 13.62 3.94
C TYR A 79 -4.38 14.66 3.60
N ASP A 80 -3.31 14.73 4.35
CA ASP A 80 -2.17 15.61 4.13
C ASP A 80 -0.87 14.84 4.35
N THR A 81 -0.14 14.61 3.27
CA THR A 81 1.05 13.75 3.27
C THR A 81 2.11 14.25 4.24
N LEU A 82 2.44 15.56 4.22
CA LEU A 82 3.55 16.11 4.97
C LEU A 82 3.18 16.54 6.40
N ASN A 83 1.96 17.06 6.59
CA ASN A 83 1.54 17.58 7.89
C ASN A 83 0.77 16.56 8.75
N SER A 84 0.34 15.44 8.19
CA SER A 84 -0.39 14.38 8.89
C SER A 84 0.18 13.00 8.61
N GLY A 85 0.15 12.55 7.37
CA GLY A 85 0.41 11.16 6.97
C GLY A 85 1.77 10.66 7.43
N ILE A 86 2.86 11.36 7.06
CA ILE A 86 4.21 10.92 7.46
C ILE A 86 4.43 11.01 8.97
N ILE A 87 3.89 12.03 9.62
CA ILE A 87 4.02 12.20 11.08
C ILE A 87 3.35 11.04 11.81
N ASN A 88 2.14 10.65 11.40
CA ASN A 88 1.41 9.52 11.98
C ASN A 88 2.05 8.17 11.63
N ALA A 89 2.60 8.03 10.43
CA ALA A 89 3.35 6.84 10.03
C ALA A 89 4.60 6.64 10.87
N ILE A 90 5.36 7.71 11.15
CA ILE A 90 6.53 7.66 12.05
C ILE A 90 6.10 7.25 13.47
N LYS A 91 5.02 7.83 14.01
CA LYS A 91 4.53 7.48 15.36
C LYS A 91 4.13 6.01 15.46
N ALA A 92 3.39 5.49 14.49
CA ALA A 92 2.99 4.08 14.46
C ALA A 92 4.19 3.16 14.18
N GLY A 93 5.07 3.57 13.26
CA GLY A 93 6.25 2.81 12.86
C GLY A 93 7.32 2.73 13.93
N ALA A 94 7.51 3.76 14.75
CA ALA A 94 8.46 3.74 15.87
C ALA A 94 8.19 2.55 16.82
N LYS A 95 6.93 2.28 17.13
CA LYS A 95 6.52 1.13 17.94
C LYS A 95 6.88 -0.22 17.29
N LEU A 96 6.84 -0.31 15.96
CA LEU A 96 7.26 -1.50 15.23
C LEU A 96 8.78 -1.69 15.28
N VAL A 97 9.53 -0.60 15.13
CA VAL A 97 11.00 -0.62 15.21
C VAL A 97 11.48 -1.06 16.60
N GLU A 98 10.85 -0.61 17.67
CA GLU A 98 11.10 -1.07 19.04
C GLU A 98 10.88 -2.57 19.21
N GLN A 99 9.98 -3.16 18.42
CA GLN A 99 9.69 -4.59 18.41
C GLN A 99 10.58 -5.38 17.43
N GLY A 100 11.53 -4.71 16.75
CA GLY A 100 12.45 -5.34 15.79
C GLY A 100 11.88 -5.50 14.36
N TYR A 101 10.79 -4.83 14.03
CA TYR A 101 10.22 -4.82 12.68
C TYR A 101 10.62 -3.55 11.92
N ASN A 102 10.58 -3.62 10.60
CA ASN A 102 10.67 -2.46 9.72
C ASN A 102 9.28 -2.07 9.21
N PHE A 103 9.11 -0.82 8.84
CA PHE A 103 7.92 -0.35 8.15
C PHE A 103 8.29 0.44 6.90
N GLY A 104 7.32 0.66 6.03
CA GLY A 104 7.45 1.50 4.84
C GLY A 104 6.29 2.47 4.73
N VAL A 105 6.41 3.42 3.82
CA VAL A 105 5.33 4.33 3.44
C VAL A 105 5.00 4.19 1.96
N ARG A 106 3.75 4.51 1.60
CA ARG A 106 3.26 4.54 0.23
C ARG A 106 2.71 5.92 -0.09
N LEU A 107 3.17 6.45 -1.22
CA LEU A 107 2.64 7.64 -1.88
C LEU A 107 1.84 7.19 -3.10
N ASP A 108 0.58 7.57 -3.21
CA ASP A 108 -0.34 7.15 -4.28
C ASP A 108 -0.91 8.32 -5.08
N SER A 109 -0.62 9.55 -4.69
CA SER A 109 -1.13 10.78 -5.31
C SER A 109 -0.20 11.98 -5.11
N GLY A 110 -0.50 13.08 -5.79
CA GLY A 110 0.28 14.31 -5.74
C GLY A 110 1.53 14.27 -6.62
N ASP A 111 2.43 15.21 -6.43
CA ASP A 111 3.75 15.22 -7.07
C ASP A 111 4.66 14.23 -6.37
N ILE A 112 4.73 13.01 -6.91
CA ILE A 112 5.50 11.92 -6.31
C ILE A 112 7.00 12.24 -6.25
N GLN A 113 7.55 12.93 -7.24
CA GLN A 113 8.95 13.30 -7.24
C GLN A 113 9.26 14.25 -6.08
N TYR A 114 8.48 15.30 -5.93
CA TYR A 114 8.59 16.24 -4.81
C TYR A 114 8.36 15.55 -3.46
N LEU A 115 7.23 14.89 -3.30
CA LEU A 115 6.86 14.24 -2.03
C LEU A 115 7.86 13.18 -1.59
N SER A 116 8.45 12.42 -2.51
CA SER A 116 9.45 11.41 -2.16
C SER A 116 10.76 11.97 -1.62
N THR A 117 11.02 13.25 -1.84
CA THR A 117 12.19 13.95 -1.27
C THR A 117 11.88 14.65 0.05
N GLU A 118 10.60 15.00 0.30
CA GLU A 118 10.17 15.67 1.52
C GLU A 118 9.79 14.69 2.64
N VAL A 119 9.47 13.44 2.31
CA VAL A 119 9.11 12.36 3.23
C VAL A 119 10.34 11.59 3.68
#